data_2eb51206bfcae76d52e07fb2a8fe4fd9
#
_entry.id   2eb51206bfcae76d52e07fb2a8fe4fd9
#
_cell.length_a   1.000
_cell.length_b   1.000
_cell.length_c   1.000
_cell.angle_alpha   90.00
_cell.angle_beta   90.00
_cell.angle_gamma   90.00
#
_symmetry.space_group_name_H-M   'P 1'
#
loop_
_entity.id
_entity.type
_entity.pdbx_description
1 polymer ?
#
loop_
_entity_poly.entity_id
_entity_poly.type
_entity_poly.pdbx_seq_one_letter_code
_entity_poly.pdbx_strand_id
1 'polypeptide(L)'
;FKVLSFYKDKEVVKLIKKIKKEVDFAFYPNEAFMIHSIVKNQISIDGDLAEVGVYQGGSAKLICEIKNRKKLYLFDTFTGLPDLSDDDTHFGEKHWYENQFSNTSLEAIKKLLHKYENVEIIKGKFPESGEKIIDNKFCFVHLDVDLYKSTIDSLRFFFPKMTLGGIILIHDYHSDGIQKAFTEFKKENQIQ
;
A
#
# COMPACT_ATOMS: atom_id res chain seq x y z
N PHE A 1 10.28 -18.30 2.63
CA PHE A 1 9.51 -19.15 1.70
C PHE A 1 9.36 -20.62 2.14
N LYS A 2 10.35 -21.26 2.76
CA LYS A 2 10.21 -22.66 3.20
C LYS A 2 9.01 -22.86 4.14
N VAL A 3 8.80 -21.95 5.10
CA VAL A 3 7.68 -22.01 6.04
C VAL A 3 6.34 -21.82 5.32
N LEU A 4 6.24 -20.83 4.42
CA LEU A 4 5.02 -20.59 3.63
C LEU A 4 4.64 -21.76 2.75
N SER A 5 5.63 -22.44 2.12
CA SER A 5 5.35 -23.57 1.22
C SER A 5 4.82 -24.80 1.94
N PHE A 6 4.86 -24.85 3.26
CA PHE A 6 4.47 -26.02 4.02
C PHE A 6 2.94 -26.10 4.23
N TYR A 7 2.26 -24.95 4.39
CA TYR A 7 0.82 -24.90 4.72
C TYR A 7 0.01 -23.84 3.97
N LYS A 8 0.64 -23.05 3.10
CA LYS A 8 -0.03 -22.06 2.26
C LYS A 8 -0.26 -22.58 0.85
N ASP A 9 -1.24 -21.97 0.16
CA ASP A 9 -1.52 -22.30 -1.23
C ASP A 9 -0.27 -22.22 -2.11
N LYS A 10 0.06 -23.33 -2.78
CA LYS A 10 1.29 -23.46 -3.56
C LYS A 10 1.33 -22.54 -4.77
N GLU A 11 0.18 -22.27 -5.40
CA GLU A 11 0.11 -21.38 -6.57
C GLU A 11 0.35 -19.93 -6.16
N VAL A 12 -0.19 -19.51 -5.02
CA VAL A 12 0.08 -18.18 -4.45
C VAL A 12 1.57 -18.03 -4.11
N VAL A 13 2.16 -19.04 -3.50
CA VAL A 13 3.60 -19.04 -3.18
C VAL A 13 4.45 -18.97 -4.44
N LYS A 14 4.06 -19.68 -5.52
CA LYS A 14 4.74 -19.60 -6.82
C LYS A 14 4.65 -18.20 -7.42
N LEU A 15 3.44 -17.59 -7.39
CA LEU A 15 3.23 -16.23 -7.87
C LEU A 15 4.14 -15.23 -7.14
N ILE A 16 4.15 -15.26 -5.80
CA ILE A 16 4.99 -14.38 -4.99
C ILE A 16 6.49 -14.57 -5.33
N LYS A 17 6.94 -15.83 -5.46
CA LYS A 17 8.32 -16.13 -5.87
C LYS A 17 8.66 -15.61 -7.26
N LYS A 18 7.70 -15.68 -8.21
CA LYS A 18 7.87 -15.17 -9.56
C LYS A 18 8.03 -13.64 -9.52
N ILE A 19 7.13 -12.94 -8.85
CA ILE A 19 7.18 -11.47 -8.76
C ILE A 19 8.50 -11.02 -8.09
N LYS A 20 8.91 -11.69 -6.99
CA LYS A 20 10.18 -11.37 -6.31
C LYS A 20 11.43 -11.54 -7.17
N LYS A 21 11.37 -12.31 -8.27
CA LYS A 21 12.47 -12.39 -9.24
C LYS A 21 12.48 -11.25 -10.25
N GLU A 22 11.34 -10.60 -10.45
CA GLU A 22 11.15 -9.53 -11.43
C GLU A 22 11.31 -8.13 -10.81
N VAL A 23 11.00 -8.01 -9.51
CA VAL A 23 11.10 -6.77 -8.75
C VAL A 23 11.45 -7.09 -7.30
N ASP A 24 12.27 -6.26 -6.68
CA ASP A 24 12.58 -6.43 -5.26
C ASP A 24 11.39 -6.10 -4.39
N PHE A 25 11.16 -6.93 -3.37
CA PHE A 25 10.12 -6.71 -2.38
C PHE A 25 10.72 -6.02 -1.17
N ALA A 26 10.21 -4.86 -0.81
CA ALA A 26 10.53 -4.19 0.44
C ALA A 26 9.82 -4.82 1.66
N PHE A 27 9.10 -5.93 1.47
CA PHE A 27 8.32 -6.60 2.51
C PHE A 27 8.52 -8.13 2.50
N TYR A 28 8.09 -8.80 3.59
CA TYR A 28 8.28 -10.24 3.76
C TYR A 28 7.27 -11.08 2.96
N PRO A 29 7.61 -12.35 2.63
CA PRO A 29 6.72 -13.23 1.87
C PRO A 29 5.36 -13.53 2.52
N ASN A 30 5.26 -13.47 3.86
CA ASN A 30 3.99 -13.62 4.58
C ASN A 30 3.08 -12.40 4.40
N GLU A 31 3.65 -11.20 4.32
CA GLU A 31 2.92 -9.95 4.02
C GLU A 31 2.38 -9.97 2.60
N ALA A 32 3.20 -10.39 1.63
CA ALA A 32 2.76 -10.63 0.26
C ALA A 32 1.58 -11.62 0.20
N PHE A 33 1.65 -12.71 0.99
CA PHE A 33 0.55 -13.67 1.07
C PHE A 33 -0.71 -13.06 1.69
N MET A 34 -0.56 -12.20 2.68
CA MET A 34 -1.66 -11.47 3.32
C MET A 34 -2.31 -10.49 2.33
N ILE A 35 -1.53 -9.67 1.64
CA ILE A 35 -2.02 -8.76 0.59
C ILE A 35 -2.81 -9.55 -0.46
N HIS A 36 -2.24 -10.65 -0.97
CA HIS A 36 -2.92 -11.52 -1.93
C HIS A 36 -4.27 -12.00 -1.40
N SER A 37 -4.31 -12.53 -0.16
CA SER A 37 -5.52 -13.11 0.40
C SER A 37 -6.62 -12.06 0.62
N ILE A 38 -6.24 -10.87 1.10
CA ILE A 38 -7.18 -9.76 1.31
C ILE A 38 -7.72 -9.28 -0.03
N VAL A 39 -6.87 -8.95 -0.99
CA VAL A 39 -7.30 -8.46 -2.31
C VAL A 39 -8.24 -9.46 -2.98
N LYS A 40 -7.90 -10.77 -2.95
CA LYS A 40 -8.74 -11.82 -3.51
C LYS A 40 -10.16 -11.84 -2.92
N ASN A 41 -10.31 -11.52 -1.64
CA ASN A 41 -11.62 -11.44 -1.01
C ASN A 41 -12.34 -10.13 -1.35
N GLN A 42 -11.60 -9.03 -1.55
CA GLN A 42 -12.17 -7.70 -1.81
C GLN A 42 -12.63 -7.50 -3.26
N ILE A 43 -12.18 -8.32 -4.23
CA ILE A 43 -12.57 -8.15 -5.65
C ILE A 43 -14.07 -8.35 -5.91
N SER A 44 -14.81 -9.02 -5.02
CA SER A 44 -16.27 -9.19 -5.10
C SER A 44 -17.07 -8.04 -4.49
N ILE A 45 -16.41 -7.12 -3.78
CA ILE A 45 -17.05 -5.97 -3.14
C ILE A 45 -16.97 -4.78 -4.10
N ASP A 46 -18.03 -3.99 -4.21
CA ASP A 46 -18.03 -2.79 -5.04
C ASP A 46 -16.99 -1.77 -4.60
N GLY A 47 -16.42 -1.05 -5.57
CA GLY A 47 -15.40 -0.04 -5.35
C GLY A 47 -14.07 -0.40 -6.02
N ASP A 48 -13.20 0.57 -6.05
CA ASP A 48 -11.86 0.50 -6.64
C ASP A 48 -10.82 0.03 -5.62
N LEU A 49 -9.61 -0.15 -6.08
CA LEU A 49 -8.44 -0.46 -5.26
C LEU A 49 -7.49 0.74 -5.26
N ALA A 50 -6.79 0.96 -4.16
CA ALA A 50 -5.73 1.96 -4.11
C ALA A 50 -4.51 1.45 -3.33
N GLU A 51 -3.36 2.00 -3.67
CA GLU A 51 -2.12 1.85 -2.90
C GLU A 51 -1.42 3.21 -2.81
N VAL A 52 -1.00 3.57 -1.61
CA VAL A 52 -0.16 4.75 -1.34
C VAL A 52 1.18 4.26 -0.80
N GLY A 53 2.26 4.68 -1.47
CA GLY A 53 3.59 4.09 -1.30
C GLY A 53 3.77 2.88 -2.21
N VAL A 54 4.33 3.10 -3.40
CA VAL A 54 4.49 2.07 -4.45
C VAL A 54 5.92 1.59 -4.52
N TYR A 55 6.87 2.47 -4.21
CA TYR A 55 8.32 2.22 -4.28
C TYR A 55 8.72 1.56 -5.62
N GLN A 56 9.23 0.33 -5.60
CA GLN A 56 9.61 -0.42 -6.80
C GLN A 56 8.48 -1.27 -7.39
N GLY A 57 7.27 -1.22 -6.83
CA GLY A 57 6.06 -1.81 -7.39
C GLY A 57 5.85 -3.29 -7.09
N GLY A 58 6.48 -3.83 -6.05
CA GLY A 58 6.33 -5.25 -5.69
C GLY A 58 4.90 -5.61 -5.28
N SER A 59 4.31 -4.85 -4.37
CA SER A 59 2.91 -4.97 -3.93
C SER A 59 1.95 -4.59 -5.04
N ALA A 60 2.17 -3.48 -5.74
CA ALA A 60 1.36 -3.04 -6.88
C ALA A 60 1.25 -4.14 -7.95
N LYS A 61 2.36 -4.80 -8.29
CA LYS A 61 2.35 -5.91 -9.24
C LYS A 61 1.59 -7.11 -8.73
N LEU A 62 1.74 -7.45 -7.45
CA LEU A 62 0.97 -8.52 -6.82
C LEU A 62 -0.54 -8.23 -6.86
N ILE A 63 -0.96 -7.00 -6.54
CA ILE A 63 -2.36 -6.56 -6.63
C ILE A 63 -2.85 -6.67 -8.07
N CYS A 64 -2.06 -6.26 -9.06
CA CYS A 64 -2.39 -6.35 -10.47
C CYS A 64 -2.66 -7.79 -10.95
N GLU A 65 -1.94 -8.78 -10.44
CA GLU A 65 -2.15 -10.21 -10.79
C GLU A 65 -3.50 -10.76 -10.26
N ILE A 66 -4.15 -10.05 -9.30
CA ILE A 66 -5.32 -10.55 -8.58
C ILE A 66 -6.57 -9.70 -8.84
N LYS A 67 -6.39 -8.41 -9.07
CA LYS A 67 -7.47 -7.40 -9.09
C LYS A 67 -8.56 -7.61 -10.14
N ASN A 68 -8.38 -8.54 -11.06
CA ASN A 68 -9.27 -8.75 -12.20
C ASN A 68 -9.49 -7.42 -12.99
N ARG A 69 -10.75 -7.04 -13.25
CA ARG A 69 -11.12 -5.81 -13.96
C ARG A 69 -11.22 -4.57 -13.09
N LYS A 70 -11.00 -4.70 -11.76
CA LYS A 70 -11.06 -3.54 -10.86
C LYS A 70 -10.02 -2.51 -11.22
N LYS A 71 -10.36 -1.24 -11.04
CA LYS A 71 -9.43 -0.14 -11.20
C LYS A 71 -8.51 -0.08 -9.99
N LEU A 72 -7.22 0.17 -10.24
CA LEU A 72 -6.19 0.34 -9.21
C LEU A 72 -5.55 1.70 -9.39
N TYR A 73 -5.55 2.48 -8.33
CA TYR A 73 -4.86 3.76 -8.23
C TYR A 73 -3.59 3.59 -7.41
N LEU A 74 -2.48 4.05 -7.94
CA LEU A 74 -1.15 3.93 -7.34
C LEU A 74 -0.57 5.33 -7.12
N PHE A 75 -0.28 5.67 -5.87
CA PHE A 75 0.25 6.98 -5.48
C PHE A 75 1.64 6.83 -4.91
N ASP A 76 2.58 7.63 -5.43
CA ASP A 76 3.94 7.70 -4.90
C ASP A 76 4.57 9.05 -5.28
N THR A 77 5.46 9.54 -4.46
CA THR A 77 6.28 10.73 -4.76
C THR A 77 7.27 10.45 -5.87
N PHE A 78 7.78 9.20 -5.95
CA PHE A 78 8.92 8.77 -6.77
C PHE A 78 10.18 9.62 -6.51
N THR A 79 10.29 10.16 -5.30
CA THR A 79 11.44 10.95 -4.85
C THR A 79 11.92 10.56 -3.44
N GLY A 80 11.31 9.52 -2.86
CA GLY A 80 11.57 9.05 -1.52
C GLY A 80 10.57 9.57 -0.49
N LEU A 81 10.84 9.32 0.79
CA LEU A 81 9.97 9.71 1.90
C LEU A 81 9.81 11.23 1.98
N PRO A 82 8.57 11.75 2.04
CA PRO A 82 8.32 13.18 2.24
C PRO A 82 8.28 13.55 3.72
N ASP A 83 8.66 14.77 4.05
CA ASP A 83 8.33 15.47 5.31
C ASP A 83 8.50 14.63 6.61
N LEU A 84 9.71 14.20 6.89
CA LEU A 84 10.04 13.55 8.16
C LEU A 84 9.72 14.45 9.36
N SER A 85 9.22 13.85 10.43
CA SER A 85 8.88 14.50 11.69
C SER A 85 9.54 13.81 12.89
N ASP A 86 9.44 14.42 14.07
CA ASP A 86 9.94 13.79 15.30
C ASP A 86 9.06 12.60 15.76
N ASP A 87 7.86 12.46 15.20
CA ASP A 87 6.98 11.33 15.45
C ASP A 87 7.38 10.07 14.65
N ASP A 88 8.24 10.21 13.65
CA ASP A 88 8.66 9.11 12.78
C ASP A 88 9.80 8.31 13.42
N THR A 89 9.45 7.57 14.47
CA THR A 89 10.36 6.69 15.20
C THR A 89 9.98 5.22 15.07
N HIS A 90 10.96 4.36 15.33
CA HIS A 90 10.80 2.91 15.36
C HIS A 90 11.47 2.39 16.63
N PHE A 91 10.69 1.84 17.57
CA PHE A 91 11.13 1.48 18.90
C PHE A 91 11.81 2.63 19.67
N GLY A 92 11.29 3.87 19.49
CA GLY A 92 11.82 5.08 20.14
C GLY A 92 13.08 5.66 19.48
N GLU A 93 13.56 5.10 18.38
CA GLU A 93 14.75 5.56 17.67
C GLU A 93 14.40 6.12 16.29
N LYS A 94 15.18 7.10 15.79
CA LYS A 94 15.05 7.62 14.42
C LYS A 94 15.55 6.55 13.46
N HIS A 95 14.64 6.02 12.65
CA HIS A 95 14.90 4.98 11.66
C HIS A 95 14.86 5.52 10.23
N TRP A 96 14.04 6.53 10.00
CA TRP A 96 13.78 7.11 8.69
C TRP A 96 14.73 8.28 8.41
N TYR A 97 15.14 8.46 7.15
CA TYR A 97 15.99 9.55 6.70
C TYR A 97 15.55 10.11 5.35
N GLU A 98 15.96 11.34 5.07
CA GLU A 98 15.63 12.01 3.81
C GLU A 98 16.09 11.20 2.59
N ASN A 99 15.27 11.20 1.56
CA ASN A 99 15.48 10.46 0.30
C ASN A 99 15.51 8.92 0.45
N GLN A 100 15.17 8.36 1.59
CA GLN A 100 14.99 6.91 1.71
C GLN A 100 13.92 6.46 0.71
N PHE A 101 14.12 5.30 0.05
CA PHE A 101 13.26 4.79 -1.02
C PHE A 101 13.20 5.64 -2.30
N SER A 102 14.17 6.54 -2.54
CA SER A 102 14.24 7.33 -3.77
C SER A 102 14.74 6.54 -5.00
N ASN A 103 15.23 5.30 -4.82
CA ASN A 103 15.71 4.43 -5.90
C ASN A 103 14.56 3.78 -6.69
N THR A 104 13.61 4.59 -7.11
CA THR A 104 12.44 4.24 -7.93
C THR A 104 12.14 5.34 -8.94
N SER A 105 11.26 5.09 -9.91
CA SER A 105 10.79 6.12 -10.83
C SER A 105 9.41 5.78 -11.40
N LEU A 106 8.65 6.82 -11.76
CA LEU A 106 7.36 6.69 -12.44
C LEU A 106 7.47 5.84 -13.71
N GLU A 107 8.55 6.05 -14.49
CA GLU A 107 8.79 5.34 -15.76
C GLU A 107 9.07 3.85 -15.52
N ALA A 108 9.81 3.52 -14.47
CA ALA A 108 10.08 2.13 -14.09
C ALA A 108 8.77 1.41 -13.72
N ILE A 109 7.90 2.04 -12.94
CA ILE A 109 6.62 1.46 -12.54
C ILE A 109 5.67 1.35 -13.73
N LYS A 110 5.59 2.34 -14.60
CA LYS A 110 4.83 2.25 -15.87
C LYS A 110 5.30 1.07 -16.71
N LYS A 111 6.63 0.89 -16.86
CA LYS A 111 7.20 -0.25 -17.58
C LYS A 111 6.89 -1.58 -16.91
N LEU A 112 6.99 -1.66 -15.59
CA LEU A 112 6.68 -2.87 -14.82
C LEU A 112 5.23 -3.32 -14.99
N LEU A 113 4.31 -2.37 -15.01
CA LEU A 113 2.86 -2.61 -14.99
C LEU A 113 2.19 -2.44 -16.36
N HIS A 114 2.93 -2.20 -17.44
CA HIS A 114 2.40 -1.84 -18.78
C HIS A 114 1.37 -2.84 -19.34
N LYS A 115 1.45 -4.11 -18.96
CA LYS A 115 0.56 -5.17 -19.46
C LYS A 115 -0.78 -5.25 -18.71
N TYR A 116 -0.92 -4.55 -17.59
CA TYR A 116 -2.15 -4.60 -16.79
C TYR A 116 -3.08 -3.44 -17.14
N GLU A 117 -4.32 -3.79 -17.44
CA GLU A 117 -5.37 -2.80 -17.69
C GLU A 117 -5.92 -2.21 -16.39
N ASN A 118 -6.58 -1.07 -16.49
CA ASN A 118 -7.21 -0.38 -15.35
C ASN A 118 -6.25 -0.11 -14.20
N VAL A 119 -5.04 0.39 -14.51
CA VAL A 119 -4.06 0.86 -13.54
C VAL A 119 -3.76 2.33 -13.84
N GLU A 120 -3.89 3.18 -12.84
CA GLU A 120 -3.55 4.59 -12.91
C GLU A 120 -2.43 4.90 -11.93
N ILE A 121 -1.30 5.39 -12.43
CA ILE A 121 -0.12 5.72 -11.62
C ILE A 121 -0.05 7.24 -11.50
N ILE A 122 -0.11 7.74 -10.29
CA ILE A 122 -0.21 9.16 -9.97
C ILE A 122 1.02 9.57 -9.17
N LYS A 123 1.86 10.40 -9.79
CA LYS A 123 3.03 10.99 -9.12
C LYS A 123 2.61 12.18 -8.29
N GLY A 124 3.03 12.22 -7.05
CA GLY A 124 2.85 13.34 -6.14
C GLY A 124 2.73 12.90 -4.70
N LYS A 125 2.83 13.88 -3.80
CA LYS A 125 2.59 13.65 -2.39
C LYS A 125 1.10 13.41 -2.15
N PHE A 126 0.77 12.39 -1.37
CA PHE A 126 -0.59 12.10 -0.95
C PHE A 126 -0.85 12.80 0.41
N PRO A 127 -2.05 13.38 0.65
CA PRO A 127 -3.30 13.24 -0.13
C PRO A 127 -3.49 14.25 -1.26
N GLU A 128 -2.62 15.24 -1.46
CA GLU A 128 -2.79 16.30 -2.45
C GLU A 128 -2.92 15.72 -3.87
N SER A 129 -2.16 14.66 -4.20
CA SER A 129 -2.26 13.97 -5.49
C SER A 129 -3.58 13.20 -5.68
N GLY A 130 -4.37 13.04 -4.62
CA GLY A 130 -5.63 12.29 -4.62
C GLY A 130 -6.86 13.08 -5.12
N GLU A 131 -6.75 14.33 -5.55
CA GLU A 131 -7.89 15.16 -5.98
C GLU A 131 -8.74 14.47 -7.07
N LYS A 132 -8.10 13.78 -8.00
CA LYS A 132 -8.78 13.10 -9.11
C LYS A 132 -9.71 11.95 -8.68
N ILE A 133 -9.53 11.43 -7.48
CA ILE A 133 -10.30 10.30 -6.94
C ILE A 133 -11.19 10.72 -5.77
N ILE A 134 -11.48 12.01 -5.63
CA ILE A 134 -12.20 12.53 -4.46
C ILE A 134 -13.59 11.91 -4.30
N ASP A 135 -14.26 11.60 -5.41
CA ASP A 135 -15.62 11.04 -5.45
C ASP A 135 -15.64 9.50 -5.60
N ASN A 136 -14.48 8.86 -5.71
CA ASN A 136 -14.40 7.42 -5.86
C ASN A 136 -14.72 6.70 -4.55
N LYS A 137 -15.17 5.44 -4.69
CA LYS A 137 -15.33 4.50 -3.57
C LYS A 137 -14.34 3.36 -3.68
N PHE A 138 -13.87 2.88 -2.53
CA PHE A 138 -12.81 1.88 -2.46
C PHE A 138 -13.24 0.67 -1.66
N CYS A 139 -12.95 -0.51 -2.18
CA CYS A 139 -13.11 -1.75 -1.43
C CYS A 139 -11.79 -2.21 -0.77
N PHE A 140 -10.65 -1.77 -1.30
CA PHE A 140 -9.34 -2.08 -0.72
C PHE A 140 -8.39 -0.90 -0.87
N VAL A 141 -7.70 -0.58 0.20
CA VAL A 141 -6.62 0.40 0.22
C VAL A 141 -5.42 -0.19 0.95
N HIS A 142 -4.24 -0.12 0.33
CA HIS A 142 -2.97 -0.46 0.95
C HIS A 142 -2.19 0.82 1.26
N LEU A 143 -1.86 1.03 2.53
CA LEU A 143 -1.06 2.16 2.99
C LEU A 143 0.30 1.64 3.43
N ASP A 144 1.33 1.96 2.65
CA ASP A 144 2.74 1.59 2.86
C ASP A 144 3.58 2.86 2.73
N VAL A 145 3.43 3.74 3.72
CA VAL A 145 3.89 5.13 3.67
C VAL A 145 4.89 5.51 4.76
N ASP A 146 5.24 4.55 5.62
CA ASP A 146 6.30 4.61 6.64
C ASP A 146 6.14 5.68 7.73
N LEU A 147 5.50 6.82 7.44
CA LEU A 147 5.52 8.03 8.26
C LEU A 147 4.18 8.30 8.94
N TYR A 148 4.24 8.88 10.13
CA TYR A 148 3.07 9.29 10.92
C TYR A 148 2.10 10.18 10.12
N LYS A 149 2.63 11.29 9.56
CA LYS A 149 1.80 12.26 8.85
C LYS A 149 1.17 11.66 7.59
N SER A 150 1.95 10.93 6.80
CA SER A 150 1.46 10.27 5.59
C SER A 150 0.37 9.24 5.91
N THR A 151 0.51 8.50 7.02
CA THR A 151 -0.47 7.51 7.46
C THR A 151 -1.78 8.16 7.90
N ILE A 152 -1.74 9.16 8.80
CA ILE A 152 -2.97 9.77 9.33
C ILE A 152 -3.74 10.52 8.24
N ASP A 153 -3.04 11.24 7.36
CA ASP A 153 -3.67 11.97 6.26
C ASP A 153 -4.29 11.00 5.23
N SER A 154 -3.64 9.89 4.94
CA SER A 154 -4.19 8.83 4.08
C SER A 154 -5.42 8.17 4.69
N LEU A 155 -5.41 7.88 5.98
CA LEU A 155 -6.58 7.33 6.70
C LEU A 155 -7.77 8.29 6.64
N ARG A 156 -7.55 9.59 6.93
CA ARG A 156 -8.59 10.63 6.86
C ARG A 156 -9.16 10.79 5.45
N PHE A 157 -8.34 10.62 4.42
CA PHE A 157 -8.77 10.70 3.04
C PHE A 157 -9.61 9.48 2.63
N PHE A 158 -9.12 8.26 2.88
CA PHE A 158 -9.77 7.05 2.37
C PHE A 158 -10.94 6.55 3.20
N PHE A 159 -10.90 6.69 4.52
CA PHE A 159 -11.93 6.11 5.39
C PHE A 159 -13.37 6.49 5.01
N PRO A 160 -13.72 7.77 4.76
CA PRO A 160 -15.08 8.13 4.34
C PRO A 160 -15.45 7.65 2.93
N LYS A 161 -14.48 7.15 2.18
CA LYS A 161 -14.64 6.63 0.81
C LYS A 161 -14.70 5.10 0.75
N MET A 162 -14.51 4.43 1.88
CA MET A 162 -14.61 2.97 1.91
C MET A 162 -16.03 2.50 1.69
N THR A 163 -16.18 1.45 0.90
CA THR A 163 -17.46 0.72 0.75
C THR A 163 -17.69 -0.17 1.96
N LEU A 164 -18.94 -0.53 2.21
CA LEU A 164 -19.26 -1.46 3.29
C LEU A 164 -18.54 -2.81 3.07
N GLY A 165 -17.80 -3.25 4.08
CA GLY A 165 -16.95 -4.44 4.01
C GLY A 165 -15.59 -4.22 3.35
N GLY A 166 -15.28 -2.98 2.95
CA GLY A 166 -13.95 -2.62 2.44
C GLY A 166 -12.88 -2.65 3.53
N ILE A 167 -11.63 -2.81 3.13
CA ILE A 167 -10.48 -2.95 4.03
C ILE A 167 -9.42 -1.90 3.69
N ILE A 168 -8.93 -1.21 4.72
CA ILE A 168 -7.66 -0.46 4.68
C ILE A 168 -6.61 -1.31 5.36
N LEU A 169 -5.57 -1.70 4.61
CA LEU A 169 -4.42 -2.43 5.12
C LEU A 169 -3.29 -1.43 5.37
N ILE A 170 -2.83 -1.32 6.60
CA ILE A 170 -1.72 -0.46 6.99
C ILE A 170 -0.48 -1.34 7.15
N HIS A 171 0.59 -1.02 6.41
CA HIS A 171 1.89 -1.64 6.56
C HIS A 171 2.64 -1.05 7.78
N ASP A 172 3.71 -1.70 8.21
CA ASP A 172 4.63 -1.23 9.28
C ASP A 172 3.99 -0.77 10.59
N TYR A 173 2.87 -1.38 10.97
CA TYR A 173 2.15 -1.04 12.20
C TYR A 173 3.01 -1.19 13.49
N HIS A 174 4.18 -1.79 13.37
CA HIS A 174 5.17 -1.87 14.45
C HIS A 174 5.96 -0.57 14.68
N SER A 175 5.90 0.40 13.75
CA SER A 175 6.51 1.73 13.88
C SER A 175 5.69 2.63 14.81
N ASP A 176 6.36 3.38 15.68
CA ASP A 176 5.71 4.21 16.70
C ASP A 176 4.84 5.30 16.06
N GLY A 177 5.34 5.93 14.98
CA GLY A 177 4.60 6.95 14.25
C GLY A 177 3.31 6.43 13.64
N ILE A 178 3.33 5.21 13.06
CA ILE A 178 2.13 4.58 12.48
C ILE A 178 1.13 4.19 13.56
N GLN A 179 1.59 3.63 14.69
CA GLN A 179 0.73 3.32 15.84
C GLN A 179 0.07 4.59 16.40
N LYS A 180 0.84 5.68 16.52
CA LYS A 180 0.33 6.99 16.94
C LYS A 180 -0.75 7.48 15.98
N ALA A 181 -0.47 7.49 14.66
CA ALA A 181 -1.40 7.91 13.63
C ALA A 181 -2.73 7.14 13.69
N PHE A 182 -2.65 5.81 13.80
CA PHE A 182 -3.84 4.97 13.88
C PHE A 182 -4.63 5.17 15.18
N THR A 183 -3.93 5.35 16.30
CA THR A 183 -4.55 5.61 17.61
C THR A 183 -5.33 6.93 17.60
N GLU A 184 -4.73 7.99 17.07
CA GLU A 184 -5.38 9.30 16.92
C GLU A 184 -6.57 9.22 15.98
N PHE A 185 -6.40 8.57 14.82
CA PHE A 185 -7.47 8.37 13.86
C PHE A 185 -8.66 7.61 14.46
N LYS A 186 -8.41 6.54 15.22
CA LYS A 186 -9.48 5.82 15.95
C LYS A 186 -10.23 6.72 16.90
N LYS A 187 -9.53 7.54 17.67
CA LYS A 187 -10.14 8.49 18.62
C LYS A 187 -11.01 9.52 17.92
N GLU A 188 -10.52 10.10 16.82
CA GLU A 188 -11.25 11.09 16.01
C GLU A 188 -12.58 10.54 15.47
N ASN A 189 -12.57 9.26 15.05
CA ASN A 189 -13.71 8.61 14.41
C ASN A 189 -14.53 7.72 15.38
N GLN A 190 -14.24 7.74 16.67
CA GLN A 190 -14.93 6.95 17.71
C GLN A 190 -14.93 5.44 17.39
N ILE A 191 -13.86 4.93 16.76
CA ILE A 191 -13.70 3.51 16.42
C ILE A 191 -13.19 2.77 17.66
N GLN A 192 -13.90 1.70 18.04
CA GLN A 192 -13.54 0.83 19.17
C GLN A 192 -12.42 -0.16 18.81
#